data_8d3ce42ac5449ce4be34df8fad7816de
#
_entry.id   8d3ce42ac5449ce4be34df8fad7816de
#
_cell.length_a   1.000
_cell.length_b   1.000
_cell.length_c   1.000
_cell.angle_alpha   90.00
_cell.angle_beta   90.00
_cell.angle_gamma   90.00
#
_symmetry.space_group_name_H-M   'P 1'
#
loop_
_entity.id
_entity.type
_entity.pdbx_description
1 polymer ?
#
loop_
_entity_poly.entity_id
_entity_poly.type
_entity_poly.pdbx_seq_one_letter_code
_entity_poly.pdbx_strand_id
1 'polypeptide(L)'
;MRLNDSPQVEHVIAQDIDANRSLDWDNVILACGPCNRTKSNRQCPPTTHYLPEYHNTHLAFDYFVSSQKNHGEPAAYIRPHQQYIDIVKANNTIDLCALDRDTTRTFDQATDLRWKYRFETMVRALILRDELEEWPYINLHGFIKFLKMIVEATGFWSIWYETFIDVLEIRRMLVMDFAGTDQHSFDSTTFLPIPRTPRHAGDSI
;
A
#
# COMPACT_ATOMS: atom_id res chain seq x y z
N MET A 1 5.19 -1.69 -1.92
CA MET A 1 6.18 -2.70 -2.37
C MET A 1 7.49 -1.99 -2.60
N ARG A 2 8.63 -2.54 -2.23
CA ARG A 2 9.94 -2.02 -2.62
C ARG A 2 10.18 -2.34 -4.09
N LEU A 3 10.88 -1.45 -4.81
CA LEU A 3 11.28 -1.71 -6.20
C LEU A 3 12.16 -2.96 -6.35
N ASN A 4 12.87 -3.37 -5.30
CA ASN A 4 13.70 -4.56 -5.29
C ASN A 4 12.93 -5.87 -4.99
N ASP A 5 11.66 -5.78 -4.61
CA ASP A 5 10.81 -6.95 -4.45
C ASP A 5 10.24 -7.27 -5.83
N SER A 6 10.74 -8.33 -6.46
CA SER A 6 10.17 -8.81 -7.72
C SER A 6 8.69 -9.11 -7.51
N PRO A 7 7.79 -8.49 -8.29
CA PRO A 7 6.38 -8.79 -8.20
C PRO A 7 6.16 -10.26 -8.60
N GLN A 8 5.27 -10.92 -7.89
CA GLN A 8 4.86 -12.30 -8.16
C GLN A 8 3.40 -12.31 -8.59
N VAL A 9 3.08 -13.18 -9.51
CA VAL A 9 1.70 -13.49 -9.87
C VAL A 9 1.09 -14.30 -8.73
N GLU A 10 -0.05 -13.88 -8.26
CA GLU A 10 -0.82 -14.51 -7.20
C GLU A 10 -2.27 -14.70 -7.64
N HIS A 11 -2.93 -15.76 -7.17
CA HIS A 11 -4.30 -16.07 -7.54
C HIS A 11 -5.27 -15.69 -6.41
N VAL A 12 -6.36 -15.01 -6.74
CA VAL A 12 -7.47 -14.71 -5.83
C VAL A 12 -8.05 -16.00 -5.28
N ILE A 13 -8.33 -16.96 -6.19
CA ILE A 13 -8.66 -18.35 -5.87
C ILE A 13 -7.44 -19.19 -6.24
N ALA A 14 -6.84 -19.83 -5.26
CA ALA A 14 -5.62 -20.61 -5.46
C ALA A 14 -5.81 -21.74 -6.50
N GLN A 15 -4.77 -22.02 -7.26
CA GLN A 15 -4.79 -23.05 -8.31
C GLN A 15 -5.14 -24.45 -7.78
N ASP A 16 -4.74 -24.76 -6.56
CA ASP A 16 -5.07 -26.02 -5.88
C ASP A 16 -6.58 -26.17 -5.61
N ILE A 17 -7.31 -25.07 -5.60
CA ILE A 17 -8.76 -25.04 -5.36
C ILE A 17 -9.53 -25.09 -6.68
N ASP A 18 -9.09 -24.31 -7.67
CA ASP A 18 -9.69 -24.28 -9.01
C ASP A 18 -8.63 -24.07 -10.10
N ALA A 19 -8.12 -25.17 -10.62
CA ALA A 19 -7.11 -25.17 -11.68
C ALA A 19 -7.62 -24.54 -13.01
N ASN A 20 -8.92 -24.54 -13.27
CA ASN A 20 -9.49 -23.99 -14.49
C ASN A 20 -9.36 -22.46 -14.55
N ARG A 21 -9.20 -21.81 -13.40
CA ARG A 21 -9.02 -20.36 -13.28
C ARG A 21 -7.57 -19.91 -13.22
N SER A 22 -6.62 -20.79 -13.47
CA SER A 22 -5.19 -20.48 -13.39
C SER A 22 -4.72 -19.44 -14.43
N LEU A 23 -5.40 -19.34 -15.57
CA LEU A 23 -5.12 -18.37 -16.64
C LEU A 23 -6.21 -17.28 -16.77
N ASP A 24 -7.13 -17.22 -15.81
CA ASP A 24 -8.19 -16.23 -15.78
C ASP A 24 -7.64 -14.90 -15.25
N TRP A 25 -7.66 -13.85 -16.06
CA TRP A 25 -7.20 -12.52 -15.67
C TRP A 25 -7.93 -11.94 -14.46
N ASP A 26 -9.22 -12.25 -14.30
CA ASP A 26 -10.00 -11.85 -13.13
C ASP A 26 -9.63 -12.64 -11.86
N ASN A 27 -8.78 -13.65 -11.99
CA ASN A 27 -8.26 -14.43 -10.86
C ASN A 27 -6.79 -14.11 -10.52
N VAL A 28 -6.18 -13.15 -11.21
CA VAL A 28 -4.75 -12.86 -11.08
C VAL A 28 -4.52 -11.47 -10.50
N ILE A 29 -3.65 -11.38 -9.51
CA ILE A 29 -3.19 -10.12 -8.91
C ILE A 29 -1.67 -10.11 -8.77
N LEU A 30 -1.08 -8.93 -8.69
CA LEU A 30 0.34 -8.79 -8.36
C LEU A 30 0.53 -8.70 -6.84
N ALA A 31 1.42 -9.51 -6.30
CA ALA A 31 1.78 -9.53 -4.89
C ALA A 31 3.30 -9.47 -4.70
N CYS A 32 3.74 -8.95 -3.56
CA CYS A 32 5.14 -9.14 -3.14
C CYS A 32 5.34 -10.54 -2.55
N GLY A 33 6.57 -11.04 -2.57
CA GLY A 33 6.90 -12.37 -2.07
C GLY A 33 6.39 -12.66 -0.65
N PRO A 34 6.54 -11.74 0.34
CA PRO A 34 5.96 -11.93 1.67
C PRO A 34 4.44 -12.07 1.67
N CYS A 35 3.69 -11.23 0.93
CA CYS A 35 2.24 -11.36 0.84
C CYS A 35 1.82 -12.67 0.20
N ASN A 36 2.46 -13.06 -0.91
CA ASN A 36 2.18 -14.29 -1.61
C ASN A 36 2.40 -15.52 -0.69
N ARG A 37 3.57 -15.61 -0.07
CA ARG A 37 3.85 -16.71 0.89
C ARG A 37 2.88 -16.77 2.07
N THR A 38 2.51 -15.60 2.61
CA THR A 38 1.60 -15.54 3.76
C THR A 38 0.18 -15.92 3.36
N LYS A 39 -0.28 -15.50 2.18
CA LYS A 39 -1.59 -15.90 1.66
C LYS A 39 -1.65 -17.39 1.39
N SER A 40 -0.59 -17.96 0.80
CA SER A 40 -0.58 -19.39 0.45
C SER A 40 -1.82 -19.77 -0.38
N ASN A 41 -2.49 -20.89 -0.06
CA ASN A 41 -3.69 -21.34 -0.75
C ASN A 41 -5.01 -20.76 -0.22
N ARG A 42 -4.97 -19.76 0.69
CA ARG A 42 -6.18 -19.09 1.16
C ARG A 42 -6.85 -18.31 0.04
N GLN A 43 -8.17 -18.37 -0.01
CA GLN A 43 -8.97 -17.58 -0.96
C GLN A 43 -9.12 -16.14 -0.46
N CYS A 44 -9.18 -15.20 -1.38
CA CYS A 44 -9.38 -13.77 -1.06
C CYS A 44 -10.37 -13.11 -2.04
N PRO A 45 -11.63 -13.56 -2.08
CA PRO A 45 -12.59 -12.95 -3.00
C PRO A 45 -12.79 -11.46 -2.69
N PRO A 46 -13.00 -10.62 -3.72
CA PRO A 46 -13.16 -9.16 -3.55
C PRO A 46 -14.35 -8.78 -2.67
N THR A 47 -15.32 -9.67 -2.50
CA THR A 47 -16.46 -9.47 -1.60
C THR A 47 -16.10 -9.46 -0.11
N THR A 48 -14.99 -10.11 0.27
CA THR A 48 -14.55 -10.24 1.67
C THR A 48 -13.16 -9.67 1.93
N HIS A 49 -12.44 -9.23 0.89
CA HIS A 49 -11.09 -8.67 1.00
C HIS A 49 -10.96 -7.41 0.14
N TYR A 50 -10.20 -6.44 0.60
CA TYR A 50 -9.78 -5.30 -0.21
C TYR A 50 -8.57 -5.67 -1.04
N LEU A 51 -8.74 -5.68 -2.35
CA LEU A 51 -7.70 -6.03 -3.32
C LEU A 51 -7.46 -4.84 -4.26
N PRO A 52 -6.20 -4.52 -4.61
CA PRO A 52 -5.87 -3.33 -5.41
C PRO A 52 -6.46 -3.38 -6.82
N GLU A 53 -6.73 -4.56 -7.37
CA GLU A 53 -7.34 -4.70 -8.70
C GLU A 53 -8.83 -4.33 -8.72
N TYR A 54 -9.50 -4.43 -7.57
CA TYR A 54 -10.95 -4.24 -7.44
C TYR A 54 -11.33 -2.98 -6.66
N HIS A 55 -10.45 -2.52 -5.77
CA HIS A 55 -10.76 -1.46 -4.81
C HIS A 55 -9.68 -0.39 -4.82
N ASN A 56 -10.06 0.85 -4.48
CA ASN A 56 -9.07 1.83 -4.10
C ASN A 56 -8.59 1.56 -2.67
N THR A 57 -7.55 0.71 -2.56
CA THR A 57 -6.99 0.30 -1.26
C THR A 57 -6.42 1.47 -0.46
N HIS A 58 -6.23 2.63 -1.08
CA HIS A 58 -5.79 3.85 -0.42
C HIS A 58 -6.88 4.41 0.52
N LEU A 59 -8.14 4.17 0.20
CA LEU A 59 -9.27 4.49 1.07
C LEU A 59 -9.49 3.47 2.19
N ALA A 60 -8.94 2.26 2.05
CA ALA A 60 -9.21 1.16 2.96
C ALA A 60 -8.24 1.08 4.15
N PHE A 61 -7.02 1.61 4.01
CA PHE A 61 -5.95 1.39 4.98
C PHE A 61 -5.21 2.67 5.35
N ASP A 62 -4.88 2.76 6.64
CA ASP A 62 -4.03 3.77 7.24
C ASP A 62 -2.72 3.19 7.74
N TYR A 63 -1.72 4.08 7.93
CA TYR A 63 -0.51 3.77 8.66
C TYR A 63 -0.54 4.35 10.08
N PHE A 64 0.00 3.60 11.03
CA PHE A 64 0.26 4.13 12.37
C PHE A 64 1.59 3.63 12.92
N VAL A 65 2.20 4.43 13.78
CA VAL A 65 3.46 4.08 14.45
C VAL A 65 3.18 3.65 15.89
N SER A 66 3.78 2.56 16.29
CA SER A 66 3.72 2.07 17.66
C SER A 66 5.03 1.38 18.05
N SER A 67 5.48 1.60 19.28
CA SER A 67 6.58 0.85 19.88
C SER A 67 6.10 -0.26 20.81
N GLN A 68 4.82 -0.29 21.17
CA GLN A 68 4.27 -1.24 22.14
C GLN A 68 4.31 -2.69 21.63
N LYS A 69 4.10 -2.90 20.35
CA LYS A 69 4.09 -4.23 19.72
C LYS A 69 5.48 -4.76 19.36
N ASN A 70 6.52 -3.95 19.46
CA ASN A 70 7.86 -4.26 18.94
C ASN A 70 8.95 -4.13 20.02
N HIS A 71 8.68 -4.63 21.23
CA HIS A 71 9.65 -4.61 22.34
C HIS A 71 10.28 -3.24 22.64
N GLY A 72 9.52 -2.16 22.42
CA GLY A 72 9.98 -0.79 22.63
C GLY A 72 10.56 -0.10 21.40
N GLU A 73 10.82 -0.82 20.31
CA GLU A 73 11.28 -0.20 19.08
C GLU A 73 10.11 0.28 18.21
N PRO A 74 10.16 1.48 17.65
CA PRO A 74 9.09 2.00 16.81
C PRO A 74 8.98 1.24 15.48
N ALA A 75 7.75 0.93 15.10
CA ALA A 75 7.44 0.26 13.85
C ALA A 75 6.18 0.85 13.21
N ALA A 76 6.09 0.83 11.89
CA ALA A 76 4.92 1.27 11.16
C ALA A 76 4.04 0.07 10.76
N TYR A 77 2.81 0.12 11.22
CA TYR A 77 1.78 -0.90 11.01
C TYR A 77 0.69 -0.38 10.09
N ILE A 78 -0.04 -1.30 9.48
CA ILE A 78 -1.24 -1.01 8.72
C ILE A 78 -2.45 -1.33 9.58
N ARG A 79 -3.46 -0.47 9.55
CA ARG A 79 -4.76 -0.65 10.18
C ARG A 79 -5.88 -0.31 9.20
N PRO A 80 -7.12 -0.76 9.45
CA PRO A 80 -8.28 -0.27 8.71
C PRO A 80 -8.42 1.25 8.86
N HIS A 81 -8.75 1.94 7.76
CA HIS A 81 -9.13 3.35 7.82
C HIS A 81 -10.41 3.51 8.64
N GLN A 82 -10.51 4.58 9.44
CA GLN A 82 -11.62 4.75 10.39
C GLN A 82 -12.93 5.25 9.75
N GLN A 83 -12.89 5.67 8.49
CA GLN A 83 -14.04 6.24 7.79
C GLN A 83 -14.30 5.49 6.48
N TYR A 84 -15.55 5.29 6.16
CA TYR A 84 -16.03 4.83 4.83
C TYR A 84 -15.69 3.40 4.40
N ILE A 85 -15.33 2.49 5.31
CA ILE A 85 -14.92 1.13 4.94
C ILE A 85 -15.66 0.04 5.69
N ASP A 86 -15.69 -1.13 5.09
CA ASP A 86 -16.00 -2.39 5.78
C ASP A 86 -14.77 -2.84 6.58
N ILE A 87 -14.82 -2.61 7.90
CA ILE A 87 -13.73 -2.95 8.83
C ILE A 87 -13.43 -4.45 8.82
N VAL A 88 -14.44 -5.31 8.67
CA VAL A 88 -14.23 -6.77 8.61
C VAL A 88 -13.46 -7.14 7.36
N LYS A 89 -13.84 -6.59 6.23
CA LYS A 89 -13.16 -6.77 4.95
C LYS A 89 -11.70 -6.28 4.99
N ALA A 90 -11.46 -5.13 5.62
CA ALA A 90 -10.11 -4.59 5.81
C ALA A 90 -9.25 -5.49 6.71
N ASN A 91 -9.78 -5.94 7.85
CA ASN A 91 -9.08 -6.85 8.74
C ASN A 91 -8.77 -8.20 8.06
N ASN A 92 -9.71 -8.75 7.28
CA ASN A 92 -9.45 -9.95 6.50
C ASN A 92 -8.24 -9.80 5.58
N THR A 93 -8.08 -8.63 4.93
CA THR A 93 -6.92 -8.36 4.07
C THR A 93 -5.62 -8.22 4.89
N ILE A 94 -5.68 -7.55 6.04
CA ILE A 94 -4.54 -7.42 6.95
C ILE A 94 -4.07 -8.80 7.41
N ASP A 95 -4.99 -9.65 7.86
CA ASP A 95 -4.70 -11.00 8.33
C ASP A 95 -4.20 -11.92 7.21
N LEU A 96 -4.78 -11.79 6.01
CA LEU A 96 -4.41 -12.57 4.85
C LEU A 96 -2.94 -12.39 4.48
N CYS A 97 -2.46 -11.16 4.51
CA CYS A 97 -1.11 -10.78 4.10
C CYS A 97 -0.19 -10.51 5.29
N ALA A 98 -0.68 -10.64 6.54
CA ALA A 98 0.00 -10.25 7.78
C ALA A 98 0.61 -8.85 7.67
N LEU A 99 -0.20 -7.85 7.29
CA LEU A 99 0.25 -6.48 7.08
C LEU A 99 0.57 -5.75 8.39
N ASP A 100 0.04 -6.24 9.50
CA ASP A 100 0.29 -5.78 10.88
C ASP A 100 1.41 -6.54 11.60
N ARG A 101 2.17 -7.36 10.86
CA ARG A 101 3.23 -8.19 11.44
C ARG A 101 4.32 -7.33 12.07
N ASP A 102 4.82 -7.79 13.22
CA ASP A 102 5.92 -7.24 14.00
C ASP A 102 6.98 -8.31 14.31
N THR A 103 7.98 -7.99 15.12
CA THR A 103 9.08 -8.91 15.51
C THR A 103 8.66 -10.01 16.48
N THR A 104 7.44 -9.99 17.00
CA THR A 104 7.01 -10.90 18.10
C THR A 104 6.55 -12.27 17.61
N ARG A 105 6.28 -12.42 16.34
CA ARG A 105 5.83 -13.71 15.75
C ARG A 105 7.01 -14.52 15.23
N THR A 106 7.15 -15.73 15.73
CA THR A 106 8.27 -16.66 15.51
C THR A 106 8.21 -17.41 14.17
N PHE A 107 9.34 -17.93 13.74
CA PHE A 107 9.72 -18.94 12.76
C PHE A 107 9.94 -18.51 11.30
N ASP A 108 9.06 -17.79 10.61
CA ASP A 108 9.29 -17.37 9.21
C ASP A 108 9.60 -15.86 9.07
N GLN A 109 9.76 -15.20 10.17
CA GLN A 109 9.63 -13.75 10.30
C GLN A 109 10.95 -13.00 10.27
N ALA A 110 12.06 -13.69 10.48
CA ALA A 110 13.39 -13.07 10.41
C ALA A 110 13.69 -12.37 9.06
N THR A 111 12.92 -12.70 8.03
CA THR A 111 13.06 -12.14 6.68
C THR A 111 11.99 -11.12 6.31
N ASP A 112 10.87 -11.04 7.05
CA ASP A 112 9.80 -10.07 6.77
C ASP A 112 10.05 -8.76 7.52
N LEU A 113 10.83 -7.88 6.92
CA LEU A 113 11.17 -6.57 7.47
C LEU A 113 10.26 -5.45 6.96
N ARG A 114 9.08 -5.74 6.42
CA ARG A 114 8.17 -4.71 5.88
C ARG A 114 7.79 -3.65 6.91
N TRP A 115 7.58 -4.03 8.17
CA TRP A 115 7.30 -3.13 9.28
C TRP A 115 8.44 -2.11 9.51
N LYS A 116 9.69 -2.57 9.47
CA LYS A 116 10.89 -1.75 9.61
C LYS A 116 11.05 -0.79 8.42
N TYR A 117 10.92 -1.31 7.21
CA TYR A 117 11.08 -0.50 6.01
C TYR A 117 9.96 0.54 5.84
N ARG A 118 8.73 0.22 6.26
CA ARG A 118 7.65 1.21 6.35
C ARG A 118 8.00 2.34 7.30
N PHE A 119 8.49 1.99 8.49
CA PHE A 119 8.89 2.98 9.49
C PHE A 119 10.03 3.86 8.98
N GLU A 120 11.10 3.28 8.46
CA GLU A 120 12.21 4.03 7.88
C GLU A 120 11.76 4.96 6.74
N THR A 121 10.84 4.51 5.89
CA THR A 121 10.28 5.34 4.81
C THR A 121 9.44 6.49 5.38
N MET A 122 8.64 6.23 6.40
CA MET A 122 7.83 7.26 7.06
C MET A 122 8.72 8.33 7.71
N VAL A 123 9.79 7.95 8.40
CA VAL A 123 10.74 8.91 8.98
C VAL A 123 11.38 9.78 7.89
N ARG A 124 11.81 9.17 6.77
CA ARG A 124 12.37 9.94 5.64
C ARG A 124 11.35 10.89 5.03
N ALA A 125 10.11 10.45 4.89
CA ALA A 125 9.04 11.27 4.34
C ALA A 125 8.74 12.48 5.23
N LEU A 126 8.68 12.28 6.54
CA LEU A 126 8.47 13.36 7.51
C LEU A 126 9.62 14.36 7.51
N ILE A 127 10.87 13.90 7.50
CA ILE A 127 12.05 14.81 7.41
C ILE A 127 11.95 15.67 6.15
N LEU A 128 11.64 15.08 4.99
CA LEU A 128 11.52 15.84 3.76
C LEU A 128 10.30 16.76 3.74
N ARG A 129 9.27 16.42 4.49
CA ARG A 129 8.09 17.28 4.67
C ARG A 129 8.45 18.51 5.49
N ASP A 130 9.17 18.33 6.61
CA ASP A 130 9.64 19.41 7.47
C ASP A 130 10.57 20.34 6.69
N GLU A 131 11.52 19.82 5.91
CA GLU A 131 12.40 20.59 5.04
C GLU A 131 11.62 21.45 4.02
N LEU A 132 10.55 20.91 3.45
CA LEU A 132 9.71 21.67 2.51
C LEU A 132 9.00 22.84 3.20
N GLU A 133 8.58 22.68 4.46
CA GLU A 133 7.90 23.72 5.23
C GLU A 133 8.87 24.79 5.75
N GLU A 134 10.06 24.40 6.17
CA GLU A 134 11.06 25.31 6.76
C GLU A 134 11.78 26.18 5.72
N TRP A 135 11.80 25.76 4.45
CA TRP A 135 12.55 26.45 3.41
C TRP A 135 11.64 27.16 2.40
N PRO A 136 11.19 28.39 2.70
CA PRO A 136 10.22 29.13 1.85
C PRO A 136 10.76 29.45 0.45
N TYR A 137 12.06 29.30 0.21
CA TYR A 137 12.71 29.54 -1.09
C TYR A 137 13.09 28.24 -1.82
N ILE A 138 12.60 27.09 -1.36
CA ILE A 138 12.91 25.83 -2.02
C ILE A 138 12.38 25.86 -3.46
N ASN A 139 13.23 25.47 -4.40
CA ASN A 139 12.77 25.26 -5.77
C ASN A 139 11.87 24.03 -5.81
N LEU A 140 10.55 24.21 -5.71
CA LEU A 140 9.57 23.14 -5.66
C LEU A 140 9.72 22.16 -6.83
N HIS A 141 10.02 22.64 -8.04
CA HIS A 141 10.25 21.77 -9.18
C HIS A 141 11.48 20.85 -9.00
N GLY A 142 12.57 21.41 -8.50
CA GLY A 142 13.77 20.62 -8.16
C GLY A 142 13.51 19.62 -7.04
N PHE A 143 12.79 20.05 -6.00
CA PHE A 143 12.39 19.20 -4.89
C PHE A 143 11.51 18.02 -5.36
N ILE A 144 10.53 18.26 -6.21
CA ILE A 144 9.66 17.21 -6.78
C ILE A 144 10.49 16.18 -7.55
N LYS A 145 11.44 16.61 -8.38
CA LYS A 145 12.34 15.68 -9.09
C LYS A 145 13.17 14.82 -8.14
N PHE A 146 13.72 15.42 -7.11
CA PHE A 146 14.49 14.72 -6.08
C PHE A 146 13.60 13.75 -5.29
N LEU A 147 12.43 14.21 -4.85
CA LEU A 147 11.45 13.37 -4.15
C LEU A 147 11.05 12.15 -4.99
N LYS A 148 10.77 12.34 -6.29
CA LYS A 148 10.46 11.23 -7.19
C LYS A 148 11.55 10.15 -7.19
N MET A 149 12.82 10.53 -7.29
CA MET A 149 13.94 9.58 -7.23
C MET A 149 13.98 8.83 -5.91
N ILE A 150 13.69 9.49 -4.78
CA ILE A 150 13.65 8.83 -3.47
C ILE A 150 12.50 7.84 -3.38
N VAL A 151 11.31 8.23 -3.82
CA VAL A 151 10.12 7.35 -3.83
C VAL A 151 10.38 6.12 -4.69
N GLU A 152 10.97 6.29 -5.87
CA GLU A 152 11.38 5.19 -6.74
C GLU A 152 12.38 4.25 -6.05
N ALA A 153 13.35 4.78 -5.33
CA ALA A 153 14.37 3.99 -4.65
C ALA A 153 13.88 3.27 -3.40
N THR A 154 12.93 3.84 -2.66
CA THR A 154 12.46 3.30 -1.38
C THR A 154 11.19 2.47 -1.50
N GLY A 155 10.34 2.75 -2.48
CA GLY A 155 9.00 2.19 -2.60
C GLY A 155 8.05 2.75 -1.53
N PHE A 156 7.05 1.96 -1.13
CA PHE A 156 6.03 2.36 -0.16
C PHE A 156 5.31 3.66 -0.55
N TRP A 157 4.92 3.75 -1.81
CA TRP A 157 4.31 4.90 -2.46
C TRP A 157 3.21 5.58 -1.61
N SER A 158 2.35 4.79 -0.98
CA SER A 158 1.24 5.31 -0.16
C SER A 158 1.71 6.09 1.08
N ILE A 159 2.86 5.78 1.66
CA ILE A 159 3.44 6.56 2.77
C ILE A 159 3.81 7.97 2.28
N TRP A 160 4.45 8.06 1.13
CA TRP A 160 4.82 9.34 0.51
C TRP A 160 3.58 10.15 0.15
N TYR A 161 2.57 9.48 -0.42
CA TYR A 161 1.32 10.13 -0.78
C TYR A 161 0.61 10.72 0.45
N GLU A 162 0.47 9.97 1.55
CA GLU A 162 -0.14 10.46 2.79
C GLU A 162 0.65 11.62 3.41
N THR A 163 1.98 11.52 3.43
CA THR A 163 2.83 12.55 4.03
C THR A 163 2.72 13.90 3.30
N PHE A 164 2.52 13.88 1.98
CA PHE A 164 2.42 15.09 1.15
C PHE A 164 1.01 15.33 0.61
N ILE A 165 -0.01 14.81 1.30
CA ILE A 165 -1.41 14.85 0.83
C ILE A 165 -1.95 16.28 0.62
N ASP A 166 -1.43 17.26 1.30
CA ASP A 166 -1.82 18.67 1.22
C ASP A 166 -1.04 19.45 0.15
N VAL A 167 -0.01 18.86 -0.49
CA VAL A 167 0.79 19.52 -1.55
C VAL A 167 0.36 19.01 -2.92
N LEU A 168 -0.45 19.81 -3.61
CA LEU A 168 -1.09 19.43 -4.89
C LEU A 168 -0.10 18.95 -5.95
N GLU A 169 1.01 19.66 -6.13
CA GLU A 169 2.02 19.34 -7.16
C GLU A 169 2.70 17.99 -6.89
N ILE A 170 2.91 17.66 -5.62
CA ILE A 170 3.49 16.37 -5.20
C ILE A 170 2.47 15.25 -5.38
N ARG A 171 1.21 15.45 -4.95
CA ARG A 171 0.14 14.48 -5.22
C ARG A 171 0.02 14.19 -6.72
N ARG A 172 0.02 15.24 -7.55
CA ARG A 172 -0.03 15.09 -9.00
C ARG A 172 1.11 14.22 -9.51
N MET A 173 2.34 14.51 -9.10
CA MET A 173 3.52 13.72 -9.50
C MET A 173 3.38 12.26 -9.06
N LEU A 174 2.94 12.02 -7.81
CA LEU A 174 2.77 10.67 -7.29
C LEU A 174 1.71 9.87 -8.05
N VAL A 175 0.61 10.50 -8.46
CA VAL A 175 -0.46 9.83 -9.20
C VAL A 175 -0.11 9.65 -10.68
N MET A 176 0.48 10.67 -11.32
CA MET A 176 0.64 10.71 -12.77
C MET A 176 1.94 10.07 -13.27
N ASP A 177 3.01 10.11 -12.48
CA ASP A 177 4.36 9.77 -12.94
C ASP A 177 4.85 8.39 -12.50
N PHE A 178 4.07 7.67 -11.67
CA PHE A 178 4.43 6.33 -11.21
C PHE A 178 3.69 5.25 -11.98
N ALA A 179 4.44 4.40 -12.67
CA ALA A 179 3.87 3.25 -13.37
C ALA A 179 3.13 2.30 -12.40
N GLY A 180 1.97 1.84 -12.81
CA GLY A 180 1.12 0.95 -12.02
C GLY A 180 0.15 1.67 -11.06
N THR A 181 0.19 3.01 -10.99
CA THR A 181 -0.86 3.77 -10.31
C THR A 181 -2.10 3.84 -11.19
N ASP A 182 -3.23 3.38 -10.68
CA ASP A 182 -4.51 3.55 -11.36
C ASP A 182 -5.01 4.99 -11.19
N GLN A 183 -4.77 5.82 -12.20
CA GLN A 183 -5.14 7.23 -12.18
C GLN A 183 -6.65 7.46 -12.03
N HIS A 184 -7.49 6.48 -12.44
CA HIS A 184 -8.94 6.56 -12.29
C HIS A 184 -9.43 6.37 -10.84
N SER A 185 -8.55 5.95 -9.96
CA SER A 185 -8.80 5.89 -8.53
C SER A 185 -8.58 7.23 -7.81
N PHE A 186 -8.29 8.30 -8.56
CA PHE A 186 -8.04 9.65 -8.05
C PHE A 186 -8.83 10.68 -8.84
N ASP A 187 -9.29 11.73 -8.15
CA ASP A 187 -9.91 12.89 -8.80
C ASP A 187 -8.91 13.59 -9.74
N SER A 188 -9.33 13.88 -10.95
CA SER A 188 -8.43 14.39 -12.01
C SER A 188 -7.89 15.80 -11.77
N THR A 189 -8.47 16.54 -10.84
CA THR A 189 -8.09 17.93 -10.51
C THR A 189 -7.35 18.03 -9.19
N THR A 190 -7.89 17.39 -8.17
CA THR A 190 -7.34 17.43 -6.82
C THR A 190 -6.34 16.33 -6.54
N PHE A 191 -6.35 15.26 -7.34
CA PHE A 191 -5.58 14.03 -7.13
C PHE A 191 -5.83 13.39 -5.75
N LEU A 192 -6.98 13.67 -5.14
CA LEU A 192 -7.43 12.98 -3.93
C LEU A 192 -8.05 11.62 -4.30
N PRO A 193 -7.92 10.62 -3.43
CA PRO A 193 -8.46 9.29 -3.71
C PRO A 193 -9.99 9.35 -3.76
N ILE A 194 -10.55 8.68 -4.75
CA ILE A 194 -11.99 8.51 -4.91
C ILE A 194 -12.34 7.02 -4.95
N PRO A 195 -13.58 6.66 -4.61
CA PRO A 195 -14.04 5.30 -4.77
C PRO A 195 -13.84 4.80 -6.20
N ARG A 196 -13.33 3.58 -6.33
CA ARG A 196 -13.14 2.98 -7.65
C ARG A 196 -14.49 2.66 -8.26
N THR A 197 -14.67 2.96 -9.54
CA THR A 197 -15.87 2.52 -10.26
C THR A 197 -15.91 0.99 -10.27
N PRO A 198 -16.98 0.36 -9.77
CA PRO A 198 -17.09 -1.09 -9.74
C PRO A 198 -16.91 -1.69 -11.13
N ARG A 199 -16.03 -2.68 -11.27
CA ARG A 199 -15.94 -3.49 -12.49
C ARG A 199 -17.04 -4.53 -12.54
N HIS A 200 -17.51 -4.98 -11.36
CA HIS A 200 -18.55 -5.96 -11.19
C HIS A 200 -19.50 -5.57 -10.05
N ALA A 201 -20.73 -6.08 -10.05
CA ALA A 201 -21.67 -5.87 -8.96
C ALA A 201 -21.08 -6.43 -7.64
N GLY A 202 -20.90 -5.56 -6.64
CA GLY A 202 -20.28 -5.90 -5.36
C GLY A 202 -18.90 -5.25 -5.13
N ASP A 203 -18.29 -4.64 -6.15
CA ASP A 203 -17.09 -3.83 -5.99
C ASP A 203 -17.52 -2.45 -5.47
N SER A 204 -17.41 -2.18 -4.21
CA SER A 204 -17.67 -0.86 -3.64
C SER A 204 -16.56 -0.47 -2.68
N ILE A 205 -15.90 0.51 -2.99
CA ILE A 205 -15.17 1.69 -2.56
C ILE A 205 -14.37 2.22 -3.71
#